data_342efead4ce90703c66a9f9a6ff69eb6
#
_entry.id   342efead4ce90703c66a9f9a6ff69eb6
#
_cell.length_a   1.000
_cell.length_b   1.000
_cell.length_c   1.000
_cell.angle_alpha   90.00
_cell.angle_beta   90.00
_cell.angle_gamma   90.00
#
_symmetry.space_group_name_H-M   'P 1'
#
loop_
_entity.id
_entity.type
_entity.pdbx_description
1 polymer ?
#
loop_
_entity_poly.entity_id
_entity_poly.type
_entity_poly.pdbx_seq_one_letter_code
_entity_poly.pdbx_strand_id
1 'polypeptide(L)'
;MYKIVMVDLDGTLLDDNKNVSNKNIEMINKVYKEKGVIFVIATGKNISDISYITDAIGESINQYIIASNGAVIKNNVKNDYIVKKYLTDEEVINIIDTYKKHNLIGLIQTEKGPVIEDKLAAEVENVTYAENLKDYVLENKISNIALITPMGKEEDLKLLKTELENKFSSLASTEVCDFTHTNNGKTFSCKYIDVMKEGSTKANAIKILINYLNISKEEVIAIGDGGNDIPMFEMAGYKIVMENANEFVKSKADYITDTNNNDGVAKALEYVFYKGE
;
A
#
# COMPACT_ATOMS: atom_id res chain seq x y z
N MET A 1 -10.81 17.89 -16.98
CA MET A 1 -9.35 17.66 -17.13
C MET A 1 -8.86 17.02 -15.84
N TYR A 2 -8.05 15.96 -15.93
CA TYR A 2 -7.52 15.29 -14.74
C TYR A 2 -6.48 16.15 -14.05
N LYS A 3 -6.49 16.17 -12.71
CA LYS A 3 -5.58 16.97 -11.87
C LYS A 3 -4.63 16.13 -11.04
N ILE A 4 -4.99 14.87 -10.78
CA ILE A 4 -4.23 13.98 -9.92
C ILE A 4 -4.22 12.55 -10.47
N VAL A 5 -3.06 11.91 -10.42
CA VAL A 5 -2.88 10.49 -10.71
C VAL A 5 -2.44 9.79 -9.42
N MET A 6 -3.21 8.83 -8.99
CA MET A 6 -2.89 7.95 -7.87
C MET A 6 -2.43 6.61 -8.40
N VAL A 7 -1.29 6.14 -7.94
CA VAL A 7 -0.67 4.91 -8.44
C VAL A 7 -0.28 4.00 -7.28
N ASP A 8 -0.59 2.72 -7.41
CA ASP A 8 -0.03 1.69 -6.54
C ASP A 8 1.42 1.40 -6.91
N LEU A 9 2.15 0.72 -6.04
CA LEU A 9 3.57 0.41 -6.24
C LEU A 9 3.79 -1.01 -6.76
N ASP A 10 3.51 -2.02 -5.94
CA ASP A 10 3.88 -3.40 -6.25
C ASP A 10 2.98 -3.98 -7.33
N GLY A 11 3.56 -4.45 -8.44
CA GLY A 11 2.78 -4.92 -9.60
C GLY A 11 2.21 -3.79 -10.47
N THR A 12 2.45 -2.54 -10.12
CA THR A 12 1.95 -1.37 -10.85
C THR A 12 3.09 -0.46 -11.30
N LEU A 13 3.63 0.39 -10.41
CA LEU A 13 4.72 1.30 -10.77
C LEU A 13 6.08 0.60 -10.75
N LEU A 14 6.26 -0.38 -9.86
CA LEU A 14 7.48 -1.16 -9.70
C LEU A 14 7.46 -2.39 -10.61
N ASP A 15 8.60 -2.65 -11.27
CA ASP A 15 8.87 -3.92 -11.93
C ASP A 15 9.04 -5.07 -10.90
N ASP A 16 9.19 -6.30 -11.38
CA ASP A 16 9.39 -7.47 -10.50
C ASP A 16 10.70 -7.42 -9.70
N ASN A 17 11.66 -6.57 -10.12
CA ASN A 17 12.91 -6.31 -9.39
C ASN A 17 12.80 -5.14 -8.41
N LYS A 18 11.58 -4.63 -8.18
CA LYS A 18 11.29 -3.51 -7.29
C LYS A 18 11.91 -2.16 -7.70
N ASN A 19 12.13 -1.96 -8.98
CA ASN A 19 12.62 -0.70 -9.53
C ASN A 19 11.50 0.06 -10.27
N VAL A 20 11.63 1.39 -10.30
CA VAL A 20 10.84 2.25 -11.19
C VAL A 20 11.62 2.40 -12.50
N SER A 21 11.01 2.07 -13.62
CA SER A 21 11.68 2.20 -14.93
C SER A 21 11.94 3.67 -15.30
N ASN A 22 13.01 3.92 -16.07
CA ASN A 22 13.32 5.26 -16.56
C ASN A 22 12.17 5.85 -17.37
N LYS A 23 11.46 5.04 -18.17
CA LYS A 23 10.32 5.50 -18.97
C LYS A 23 9.15 5.93 -18.10
N ASN A 24 8.86 5.19 -17.01
CA ASN A 24 7.85 5.62 -16.05
C ASN A 24 8.24 6.97 -15.43
N ILE A 25 9.49 7.13 -14.99
CA ILE A 25 10.00 8.39 -14.42
C ILE A 25 9.90 9.53 -15.43
N GLU A 26 10.35 9.33 -16.68
CA GLU A 26 10.32 10.34 -17.73
C GLU A 26 8.89 10.80 -18.06
N MET A 27 7.94 9.84 -18.18
CA MET A 27 6.55 10.15 -18.49
C MET A 27 5.84 10.85 -17.33
N ILE A 28 6.06 10.42 -16.10
CA ILE A 28 5.53 11.10 -14.89
C ILE A 28 6.02 12.54 -14.86
N ASN A 29 7.33 12.76 -15.08
CA ASN A 29 7.94 14.09 -15.14
C ASN A 29 7.34 14.96 -16.25
N LYS A 30 7.12 14.37 -17.44
CA LYS A 30 6.53 15.05 -18.58
C LYS A 30 5.11 15.52 -18.29
N VAL A 31 4.27 14.61 -17.78
CA VAL A 31 2.87 14.92 -17.42
C VAL A 31 2.82 16.01 -16.34
N TYR A 32 3.66 15.91 -15.31
CA TYR A 32 3.74 16.95 -14.28
C TYR A 32 4.11 18.31 -14.86
N LYS A 33 5.18 18.38 -15.65
CA LYS A 33 5.69 19.65 -16.22
C LYS A 33 4.74 20.29 -17.23
N GLU A 34 4.14 19.49 -18.11
CA GLU A 34 3.35 20.00 -19.24
C GLU A 34 1.87 20.17 -18.90
N LYS A 35 1.32 19.35 -18.01
CA LYS A 35 -0.12 19.34 -17.69
C LYS A 35 -0.41 19.79 -16.24
N GLY A 36 0.61 19.95 -15.39
CA GLY A 36 0.46 20.33 -13.98
C GLY A 36 -0.24 19.30 -13.09
N VAL A 37 -0.20 18.02 -13.50
CA VAL A 37 -0.91 16.94 -12.81
C VAL A 37 -0.10 16.47 -11.62
N ILE A 38 -0.73 16.40 -10.44
CA ILE A 38 -0.13 15.90 -9.21
C ILE A 38 -0.03 14.37 -9.30
N PHE A 39 1.13 13.82 -8.95
CA PHE A 39 1.35 12.38 -8.89
C PHE A 39 1.41 11.94 -7.42
N VAL A 40 0.66 10.90 -7.06
CA VAL A 40 0.53 10.39 -5.69
C VAL A 40 0.76 8.89 -5.66
N ILE A 41 1.71 8.46 -4.85
CA ILE A 41 1.88 7.04 -4.51
C ILE A 41 0.84 6.67 -3.45
N ALA A 42 0.12 5.55 -3.65
CA ALA A 42 -0.85 4.99 -2.71
C ALA A 42 -0.56 3.51 -2.46
N THR A 43 0.10 3.18 -1.34
CA THR A 43 0.68 1.85 -1.07
C THR A 43 0.35 1.31 0.31
N GLY A 44 0.44 -0.02 0.46
CA GLY A 44 0.45 -0.69 1.77
C GLY A 44 1.78 -0.55 2.54
N LYS A 45 2.88 -0.19 1.84
CA LYS A 45 4.20 -0.05 2.46
C LYS A 45 4.27 1.17 3.39
N ASN A 46 5.23 1.15 4.32
CA ASN A 46 5.57 2.32 5.12
C ASN A 46 6.34 3.37 4.30
N ILE A 47 6.33 4.62 4.77
CA ILE A 47 7.09 5.71 4.13
C ILE A 47 8.59 5.44 4.11
N SER A 48 9.15 4.85 5.16
CA SER A 48 10.56 4.46 5.23
C SER A 48 10.96 3.50 4.11
N ASP A 49 10.07 2.59 3.74
CA ASP A 49 10.33 1.51 2.78
C ASP A 49 10.28 1.98 1.32
N ILE A 50 9.79 3.19 1.09
CA ILE A 50 9.58 3.76 -0.26
C ILE A 50 10.39 5.04 -0.52
N SER A 51 11.28 5.43 0.38
CA SER A 51 12.08 6.65 0.23
C SER A 51 12.88 6.66 -1.06
N TYR A 52 13.51 5.53 -1.43
CA TYR A 52 14.28 5.40 -2.67
C TYR A 52 13.43 5.62 -3.93
N ILE A 53 12.13 5.27 -3.88
CA ILE A 53 11.18 5.48 -4.99
C ILE A 53 10.85 6.98 -5.11
N THR A 54 10.57 7.61 -3.97
CA THR A 54 10.25 9.04 -3.94
C THR A 54 11.43 9.89 -4.38
N ASP A 55 12.66 9.48 -4.03
CA ASP A 55 13.90 10.13 -4.46
C ASP A 55 14.09 9.98 -5.99
N ALA A 56 13.84 8.79 -6.53
CA ALA A 56 13.96 8.52 -7.96
C ALA A 56 12.96 9.32 -8.82
N ILE A 57 11.72 9.49 -8.36
CA ILE A 57 10.67 10.26 -9.05
C ILE A 57 10.88 11.77 -8.83
N GLY A 58 11.36 12.17 -7.66
CA GLY A 58 11.52 13.55 -7.22
C GLY A 58 10.34 14.04 -6.33
N GLU A 59 10.67 14.64 -5.21
CA GLU A 59 9.69 15.10 -4.20
C GLU A 59 8.70 16.15 -4.74
N SER A 60 9.16 17.02 -5.65
CA SER A 60 8.32 18.07 -6.23
C SER A 60 7.21 17.52 -7.13
N ILE A 61 7.37 16.30 -7.62
CA ILE A 61 6.41 15.62 -8.50
C ILE A 61 5.50 14.73 -7.66
N ASN A 62 6.09 13.92 -6.79
CA ASN A 62 5.39 13.11 -5.81
C ASN A 62 5.13 13.92 -4.53
N GLN A 63 4.26 14.93 -4.65
CA GLN A 63 3.99 15.90 -3.58
C GLN A 63 3.31 15.27 -2.37
N TYR A 64 2.56 14.19 -2.57
CA TYR A 64 1.82 13.50 -1.53
C TYR A 64 2.02 12.00 -1.61
N ILE A 65 2.07 11.35 -0.45
CA ILE A 65 2.14 9.90 -0.32
C ILE A 65 0.99 9.43 0.56
N ILE A 66 0.29 8.41 0.12
CA ILE A 66 -0.62 7.61 0.93
C ILE A 66 0.10 6.30 1.23
N ALA A 67 0.45 6.05 2.48
CA ALA A 67 1.21 4.90 2.94
C ALA A 67 0.42 4.07 3.97
N SER A 68 0.91 2.86 4.24
CA SER A 68 0.32 1.94 5.24
C SER A 68 -1.19 1.79 5.05
N ASN A 69 -1.60 1.44 3.82
CA ASN A 69 -3.01 1.27 3.42
C ASN A 69 -3.92 2.48 3.72
N GLY A 70 -3.36 3.69 3.82
CA GLY A 70 -4.11 4.91 4.10
C GLY A 70 -4.07 5.38 5.55
N ALA A 71 -3.34 4.69 6.43
CA ALA A 71 -3.11 5.14 7.79
C ALA A 71 -2.27 6.43 7.85
N VAL A 72 -1.46 6.67 6.83
CA VAL A 72 -0.57 7.83 6.75
C VAL A 72 -0.76 8.57 5.44
N ILE A 73 -0.94 9.90 5.51
CA ILE A 73 -0.88 10.81 4.36
C ILE A 73 0.21 11.84 4.66
N LYS A 74 1.28 11.81 3.88
CA LYS A 74 2.41 12.74 3.99
C LYS A 74 2.39 13.76 2.86
N ASN A 75 2.65 15.01 3.19
CA ASN A 75 3.04 16.05 2.23
C ASN A 75 4.57 16.09 2.16
N ASN A 76 5.13 15.61 1.06
CA ASN A 76 6.58 15.54 0.87
C ASN A 76 7.23 16.93 0.76
N VAL A 77 6.56 17.87 0.10
CA VAL A 77 7.11 19.22 -0.13
C VAL A 77 7.26 19.99 1.18
N LYS A 78 6.26 19.88 2.07
CA LYS A 78 6.29 20.54 3.37
C LYS A 78 6.96 19.68 4.46
N ASN A 79 7.23 18.42 4.15
CA ASN A 79 7.70 17.40 5.09
C ASN A 79 6.83 17.29 6.35
N ASP A 80 5.53 17.41 6.18
CA ASP A 80 4.54 17.28 7.25
C ASP A 80 3.50 16.19 6.92
N TYR A 81 2.59 15.95 7.84
CA TYR A 81 1.58 14.90 7.71
C TYR A 81 0.18 15.49 7.76
N ILE A 82 -0.65 15.12 6.76
CA ILE A 82 -2.09 15.42 6.76
C ILE A 82 -2.83 14.46 7.68
N VAL A 83 -2.39 13.18 7.69
CA VAL A 83 -2.97 12.10 8.51
C VAL A 83 -1.85 11.25 9.10
N LYS A 84 -2.00 10.90 10.38
CA LYS A 84 -1.24 9.86 11.09
C LYS A 84 -2.20 9.06 11.96
N LYS A 85 -2.50 7.83 11.57
CA LYS A 85 -3.33 6.91 12.34
C LYS A 85 -2.49 5.71 12.79
N TYR A 86 -1.64 5.93 13.79
CA TYR A 86 -0.88 4.84 14.40
C TYR A 86 -1.69 4.14 15.49
N LEU A 87 -1.46 2.85 15.64
CA LEU A 87 -1.95 2.06 16.76
C LEU A 87 -1.31 2.56 18.05
N THR A 88 -2.07 2.58 19.13
CA THR A 88 -1.51 2.82 20.46
C THR A 88 -0.77 1.58 20.94
N ASP A 89 0.13 1.71 21.92
CA ASP A 89 0.86 0.57 22.50
C ASP A 89 -0.09 -0.50 23.03
N GLU A 90 -1.20 -0.08 23.65
CA GLU A 90 -2.25 -0.98 24.13
C GLU A 90 -2.92 -1.75 22.97
N GLU A 91 -3.26 -1.07 21.87
CA GLU A 91 -3.85 -1.73 20.71
C GLU A 91 -2.88 -2.71 20.05
N VAL A 92 -1.59 -2.35 19.95
CA VAL A 92 -0.55 -3.25 19.43
C VAL A 92 -0.50 -4.53 20.25
N ILE A 93 -0.40 -4.42 21.58
CA ILE A 93 -0.36 -5.57 22.49
C ILE A 93 -1.65 -6.40 22.41
N ASN A 94 -2.81 -5.74 22.39
CA ASN A 94 -4.09 -6.43 22.28
C ASN A 94 -4.24 -7.21 20.96
N ILE A 95 -3.80 -6.65 19.85
CA ILE A 95 -3.80 -7.34 18.54
C ILE A 95 -2.89 -8.56 18.60
N ILE A 96 -1.65 -8.41 19.12
CA ILE A 96 -0.68 -9.50 19.23
C ILE A 96 -1.23 -10.61 20.12
N ASP A 97 -1.70 -10.28 21.32
CA ASP A 97 -2.27 -11.26 22.26
C ASP A 97 -3.51 -11.97 21.70
N THR A 98 -4.27 -11.28 20.82
CA THR A 98 -5.45 -11.88 20.21
C THR A 98 -5.07 -12.85 19.08
N TYR A 99 -4.20 -12.46 18.14
CA TYR A 99 -3.84 -13.38 17.05
C TYR A 99 -3.05 -14.61 17.55
N LYS A 100 -2.28 -14.47 18.63
CA LYS A 100 -1.58 -15.61 19.26
C LYS A 100 -2.54 -16.68 19.78
N LYS A 101 -3.72 -16.31 20.28
CA LYS A 101 -4.76 -17.29 20.71
C LYS A 101 -5.29 -18.14 19.55
N HIS A 102 -5.19 -17.62 18.32
CA HIS A 102 -5.59 -18.32 17.10
C HIS A 102 -4.41 -19.04 16.42
N ASN A 103 -3.28 -19.23 17.12
CA ASN A 103 -2.06 -19.87 16.60
C ASN A 103 -1.53 -19.22 15.30
N LEU A 104 -1.74 -17.92 15.16
CA LEU A 104 -1.23 -17.12 14.05
C LEU A 104 0.14 -16.56 14.40
N ILE A 105 0.89 -16.21 13.36
CA ILE A 105 2.13 -15.43 13.44
C ILE A 105 1.86 -14.02 12.93
N GLY A 106 2.75 -13.08 13.24
CA GLY A 106 2.56 -11.70 12.85
C GLY A 106 3.78 -11.10 12.14
N LEU A 107 3.49 -10.04 11.38
CA LEU A 107 4.47 -9.10 10.86
C LEU A 107 4.07 -7.70 11.32
N ILE A 108 5.05 -6.90 11.72
CA ILE A 108 4.90 -5.46 11.94
C ILE A 108 5.82 -4.68 11.01
N GLN A 109 5.37 -3.53 10.57
CA GLN A 109 6.20 -2.55 9.89
C GLN A 109 6.77 -1.57 10.91
N THR A 110 8.09 -1.42 10.97
CA THR A 110 8.77 -0.47 11.84
C THR A 110 9.53 0.58 11.03
N GLU A 111 9.99 1.64 11.68
CA GLU A 111 10.85 2.65 11.03
C GLU A 111 12.19 2.08 10.53
N LYS A 112 12.62 0.94 11.08
CA LYS A 112 13.85 0.22 10.69
C LYS A 112 13.58 -0.92 9.68
N GLY A 113 12.37 -1.01 9.18
CA GLY A 113 11.91 -2.07 8.29
C GLY A 113 11.00 -3.09 8.98
N PRO A 114 10.51 -4.08 8.20
CA PRO A 114 9.58 -5.09 8.69
C PRO A 114 10.25 -6.11 9.63
N VAL A 115 9.46 -6.58 10.59
CA VAL A 115 9.84 -7.62 11.56
C VAL A 115 8.76 -8.71 11.56
N ILE A 116 9.16 -9.97 11.42
CA ILE A 116 8.26 -11.11 11.27
C ILE A 116 8.59 -12.26 12.22
N GLU A 117 7.57 -13.02 12.62
CA GLU A 117 7.71 -14.18 13.53
C GLU A 117 7.97 -15.51 12.81
N ASP A 118 8.17 -15.53 11.50
CA ASP A 118 8.50 -16.73 10.74
C ASP A 118 9.93 -16.65 10.18
N LYS A 119 10.75 -17.68 10.47
CA LYS A 119 12.15 -17.72 10.03
C LYS A 119 12.29 -17.85 8.52
N LEU A 120 11.46 -18.69 7.89
CA LEU A 120 11.51 -18.88 6.45
C LEU A 120 11.09 -17.60 5.73
N ALA A 121 10.01 -16.97 6.20
CA ALA A 121 9.58 -15.69 5.66
C ALA A 121 10.66 -14.61 5.83
N ALA A 122 11.29 -14.53 7.00
CA ALA A 122 12.37 -13.57 7.26
C ALA A 122 13.55 -13.74 6.30
N GLU A 123 13.93 -14.99 5.98
CA GLU A 123 14.98 -15.27 5.02
C GLU A 123 14.54 -14.95 3.57
N VAL A 124 13.33 -15.32 3.18
CA VAL A 124 12.81 -15.07 1.82
C VAL A 124 12.64 -13.60 1.55
N GLU A 125 12.07 -12.87 2.52
CA GLU A 125 11.82 -11.42 2.42
C GLU A 125 13.05 -10.57 2.76
N ASN A 126 14.12 -11.18 3.29
CA ASN A 126 15.31 -10.47 3.79
C ASN A 126 14.96 -9.40 4.83
N VAL A 127 14.15 -9.79 5.81
CA VAL A 127 13.66 -8.91 6.88
C VAL A 127 14.05 -9.42 8.26
N THR A 128 13.83 -8.63 9.29
CA THR A 128 14.19 -9.01 10.66
C THR A 128 13.29 -10.13 11.18
N TYR A 129 13.89 -11.18 11.75
CA TYR A 129 13.17 -12.22 12.48
C TYR A 129 13.05 -11.83 13.95
N ALA A 130 11.88 -12.05 14.54
CA ALA A 130 11.64 -12.02 15.99
C ALA A 130 10.88 -13.26 16.42
N GLU A 131 11.32 -13.93 17.48
CA GLU A 131 10.64 -15.11 18.01
C GLU A 131 9.26 -14.76 18.58
N ASN A 132 9.13 -13.56 19.14
CA ASN A 132 7.90 -13.01 19.70
C ASN A 132 7.84 -11.51 19.42
N LEU A 133 6.84 -11.07 18.63
CA LEU A 133 6.68 -9.66 18.30
C LEU A 133 6.33 -8.78 19.51
N LYS A 134 5.60 -9.30 20.49
CA LYS A 134 5.28 -8.54 21.70
C LYS A 134 6.54 -8.16 22.49
N ASP A 135 7.40 -9.16 22.73
CA ASP A 135 8.66 -8.93 23.44
C ASP A 135 9.56 -7.98 22.61
N TYR A 136 9.65 -8.20 21.29
CA TYR A 136 10.41 -7.33 20.41
C TYR A 136 9.95 -5.88 20.46
N VAL A 137 8.64 -5.63 20.41
CA VAL A 137 8.06 -4.26 20.48
C VAL A 137 8.39 -3.60 21.82
N LEU A 138 8.21 -4.32 22.93
CA LEU A 138 8.45 -3.79 24.27
C LEU A 138 9.94 -3.51 24.54
N GLU A 139 10.82 -4.46 24.22
CA GLU A 139 12.27 -4.34 24.44
C GLU A 139 12.89 -3.24 23.59
N ASN A 140 12.48 -3.13 22.35
CA ASN A 140 13.02 -2.14 21.41
C ASN A 140 12.25 -0.80 21.43
N LYS A 141 11.22 -0.66 22.27
CA LYS A 141 10.36 0.54 22.37
C LYS A 141 9.86 0.99 21.00
N ILE A 142 9.37 0.02 20.20
CA ILE A 142 8.87 0.30 18.85
C ILE A 142 7.58 1.13 18.94
N SER A 143 7.52 2.20 18.21
CA SER A 143 6.38 3.12 18.11
C SER A 143 6.00 3.36 16.65
N ASN A 144 4.93 4.14 16.43
CA ASN A 144 4.47 4.51 15.09
C ASN A 144 4.08 3.30 14.22
N ILE A 145 3.54 2.24 14.82
CA ILE A 145 3.02 1.08 14.10
C ILE A 145 1.67 1.46 13.51
N ALA A 146 1.60 1.48 12.18
CA ALA A 146 0.37 1.82 11.45
C ALA A 146 -0.54 0.61 11.22
N LEU A 147 0.07 -0.58 11.05
CA LEU A 147 -0.64 -1.84 10.87
C LEU A 147 0.17 -3.02 11.43
N ILE A 148 -0.55 -4.08 11.75
CA ILE A 148 -0.02 -5.40 12.10
C ILE A 148 -0.63 -6.38 11.12
N THR A 149 0.17 -7.29 10.59
CA THR A 149 -0.25 -8.29 9.60
C THR A 149 -0.20 -9.70 10.19
N PRO A 150 -1.28 -10.18 10.83
CA PRO A 150 -1.42 -11.58 11.22
C PRO A 150 -1.49 -12.49 10.00
N MET A 151 -0.80 -13.64 10.08
CA MET A 151 -0.65 -14.61 9.00
C MET A 151 -0.92 -16.03 9.50
N GLY A 152 -1.51 -16.86 8.63
CA GLY A 152 -1.76 -18.27 8.91
C GLY A 152 -2.89 -18.86 8.07
N LYS A 153 -3.67 -19.75 8.65
CA LYS A 153 -4.80 -20.39 7.96
C LYS A 153 -5.98 -19.43 7.83
N GLU A 154 -6.68 -19.53 6.71
CA GLU A 154 -7.84 -18.68 6.42
C GLU A 154 -8.92 -18.72 7.52
N GLU A 155 -9.21 -19.93 8.04
CA GLU A 155 -10.21 -20.14 9.11
C GLU A 155 -9.83 -19.37 10.38
N ASP A 156 -8.54 -19.44 10.79
CA ASP A 156 -8.04 -18.77 11.98
C ASP A 156 -8.03 -17.24 11.81
N LEU A 157 -7.69 -16.77 10.61
CA LEU A 157 -7.76 -15.34 10.25
C LEU A 157 -9.19 -14.79 10.28
N LYS A 158 -10.18 -15.56 9.79
CA LYS A 158 -11.60 -15.19 9.87
C LYS A 158 -12.11 -15.12 11.31
N LEU A 159 -11.67 -16.04 12.16
CA LEU A 159 -11.99 -16.01 13.59
C LEU A 159 -11.35 -14.80 14.28
N LEU A 160 -10.08 -14.53 14.00
CA LEU A 160 -9.39 -13.34 14.50
C LEU A 160 -10.12 -12.05 14.10
N LYS A 161 -10.44 -11.91 12.79
CA LYS A 161 -11.17 -10.74 12.27
C LYS A 161 -12.46 -10.50 13.06
N THR A 162 -13.27 -11.53 13.22
CA THR A 162 -14.54 -11.46 13.97
C THR A 162 -14.31 -11.07 15.44
N GLU A 163 -13.27 -11.63 16.08
CA GLU A 163 -12.96 -11.30 17.48
C GLU A 163 -12.51 -9.84 17.65
N LEU A 164 -11.64 -9.35 16.74
CA LEU A 164 -11.16 -7.97 16.78
C LEU A 164 -12.28 -6.95 16.53
N GLU A 165 -13.11 -7.16 15.51
CA GLU A 165 -14.24 -6.28 15.18
C GLU A 165 -15.27 -6.21 16.34
N ASN A 166 -15.50 -7.31 17.04
CA ASN A 166 -16.41 -7.34 18.19
C ASN A 166 -15.84 -6.68 19.46
N LYS A 167 -14.53 -6.73 19.65
CA LYS A 167 -13.88 -6.23 20.88
C LYS A 167 -13.38 -4.80 20.77
N PHE A 168 -12.97 -4.36 19.58
CA PHE A 168 -12.25 -3.11 19.40
C PHE A 168 -12.85 -2.30 18.26
N SER A 169 -13.79 -1.41 18.59
CA SER A 169 -14.41 -0.49 17.61
C SER A 169 -13.43 0.52 16.99
N SER A 170 -12.24 0.66 17.57
CA SER A 170 -11.18 1.53 17.05
C SER A 170 -10.30 0.88 16.00
N LEU A 171 -10.50 -0.42 15.72
CA LEU A 171 -9.71 -1.20 14.78
C LEU A 171 -10.54 -1.64 13.59
N ALA A 172 -9.87 -1.78 12.46
CA ALA A 172 -10.40 -2.38 11.23
C ALA A 172 -9.42 -3.42 10.70
N SER A 173 -9.93 -4.36 9.93
CA SER A 173 -9.10 -5.35 9.23
C SER A 173 -9.49 -5.47 7.76
N THR A 174 -8.52 -5.87 6.93
CA THR A 174 -8.76 -6.19 5.52
C THR A 174 -9.51 -7.53 5.37
N GLU A 175 -9.94 -7.83 4.16
CA GLU A 175 -10.29 -9.21 3.79
C GLU A 175 -9.03 -10.08 3.78
N VAL A 176 -9.23 -11.41 3.83
CA VAL A 176 -8.12 -12.36 3.76
C VAL A 176 -7.49 -12.30 2.37
N CYS A 177 -6.19 -12.07 2.35
CA CYS A 177 -5.37 -11.99 1.15
C CYS A 177 -4.39 -13.16 1.07
N ASP A 178 -3.97 -13.52 -0.14
CA ASP A 178 -2.91 -14.48 -0.40
C ASP A 178 -1.58 -13.74 -0.60
N PHE A 179 -0.50 -14.32 -0.09
CA PHE A 179 0.86 -13.86 -0.32
C PHE A 179 1.75 -15.03 -0.71
N THR A 180 2.54 -14.87 -1.75
CA THR A 180 3.56 -15.83 -2.15
C THR A 180 4.76 -15.09 -2.70
N HIS A 181 5.94 -15.39 -2.17
CA HIS A 181 7.19 -14.86 -2.67
C HIS A 181 8.26 -15.95 -2.73
N THR A 182 9.09 -15.89 -3.76
CA THR A 182 10.21 -16.82 -3.97
C THR A 182 11.51 -16.03 -4.12
N ASN A 183 12.49 -16.35 -3.29
CA ASN A 183 13.80 -15.75 -3.33
C ASN A 183 14.88 -16.80 -3.06
N ASN A 184 15.97 -16.79 -3.83
CA ASN A 184 17.09 -17.74 -3.70
C ASN A 184 16.67 -19.21 -3.63
N GLY A 185 15.64 -19.61 -4.42
CA GLY A 185 15.12 -20.98 -4.46
C GLY A 185 14.27 -21.38 -3.24
N LYS A 186 14.00 -20.48 -2.32
CA LYS A 186 13.08 -20.67 -1.20
C LYS A 186 11.77 -19.93 -1.50
N THR A 187 10.64 -20.57 -1.20
CA THR A 187 9.30 -19.99 -1.36
C THR A 187 8.64 -19.90 0.00
N PHE A 188 8.11 -18.72 0.31
CA PHE A 188 7.18 -18.52 1.42
C PHE A 188 5.80 -18.18 0.87
N SER A 189 4.76 -18.85 1.40
CA SER A 189 3.37 -18.61 1.01
C SER A 189 2.48 -18.65 2.24
N CYS A 190 1.60 -17.69 2.37
CA CYS A 190 0.65 -17.60 3.48
C CYS A 190 -0.62 -16.88 3.06
N LYS A 191 -1.65 -16.98 3.93
CA LYS A 191 -2.76 -16.04 3.94
C LYS A 191 -2.58 -15.04 5.07
N TYR A 192 -3.10 -13.82 4.91
CA TYR A 192 -2.95 -12.76 5.88
C TYR A 192 -4.16 -11.80 5.88
N ILE A 193 -4.26 -11.02 6.94
CA ILE A 193 -5.07 -9.81 7.02
C ILE A 193 -4.20 -8.68 7.57
N ASP A 194 -4.50 -7.44 7.18
CA ASP A 194 -3.91 -6.26 7.83
C ASP A 194 -4.88 -5.73 8.87
N VAL A 195 -4.39 -5.51 10.09
CA VAL A 195 -5.14 -4.91 11.21
C VAL A 195 -4.59 -3.52 11.47
N MET A 196 -5.47 -2.52 11.46
CA MET A 196 -5.10 -1.10 11.53
C MET A 196 -6.17 -0.29 12.28
N LYS A 197 -5.95 1.00 12.47
CA LYS A 197 -6.97 1.93 12.97
C LYS A 197 -8.19 1.98 12.05
N GLU A 198 -9.36 2.10 12.64
CA GLU A 198 -10.61 2.32 11.90
C GLU A 198 -10.50 3.52 10.95
N GLY A 199 -11.01 3.32 9.74
CA GLY A 199 -10.93 4.30 8.66
C GLY A 199 -9.53 4.49 8.04
N SER A 200 -8.57 3.58 8.31
CA SER A 200 -7.29 3.52 7.60
C SER A 200 -7.43 2.68 6.35
N THR A 201 -8.04 3.23 5.31
CA THR A 201 -8.17 2.58 4.00
C THR A 201 -7.67 3.50 2.90
N LYS A 202 -7.15 2.94 1.80
CA LYS A 202 -6.76 3.73 0.62
C LYS A 202 -7.90 4.65 0.19
N ALA A 203 -9.15 4.17 0.12
CA ALA A 203 -10.31 4.98 -0.25
C ALA A 203 -10.52 6.19 0.65
N ASN A 204 -10.49 5.98 1.97
CA ASN A 204 -10.69 7.09 2.91
C ASN A 204 -9.54 8.09 2.86
N ALA A 205 -8.30 7.62 2.75
CA ALA A 205 -7.14 8.49 2.59
C ALA A 205 -7.22 9.33 1.30
N ILE A 206 -7.64 8.73 0.19
CA ILE A 206 -7.87 9.44 -1.07
C ILE A 206 -8.95 10.50 -0.90
N LYS A 207 -10.08 10.13 -0.28
CA LYS A 207 -11.16 11.08 0.01
C LYS A 207 -10.68 12.27 0.84
N ILE A 208 -9.86 12.03 1.87
CA ILE A 208 -9.27 13.10 2.68
C ILE A 208 -8.35 13.96 1.81
N LEU A 209 -7.47 13.35 1.01
CA LEU A 209 -6.50 14.08 0.21
C LEU A 209 -7.16 14.93 -0.89
N ILE A 210 -8.12 14.38 -1.64
CA ILE A 210 -8.83 15.14 -2.70
C ILE A 210 -9.63 16.30 -2.10
N ASN A 211 -10.26 16.11 -0.93
CA ASN A 211 -10.94 17.18 -0.22
C ASN A 211 -9.94 18.27 0.25
N TYR A 212 -8.79 17.85 0.80
CA TYR A 212 -7.73 18.79 1.20
C TYR A 212 -7.21 19.62 0.02
N LEU A 213 -7.14 19.03 -1.17
CA LEU A 213 -6.70 19.67 -2.41
C LEU A 213 -7.84 20.39 -3.17
N ASN A 214 -9.07 20.27 -2.72
CA ASN A 214 -10.27 20.77 -3.42
C ASN A 214 -10.36 20.23 -4.87
N ILE A 215 -10.16 18.92 -5.01
CA ILE A 215 -10.23 18.16 -6.28
C ILE A 215 -11.47 17.28 -6.24
N SER A 216 -12.25 17.22 -7.33
CA SER A 216 -13.39 16.32 -7.44
C SER A 216 -12.94 14.92 -7.88
N LYS A 217 -13.78 13.91 -7.60
CA LYS A 217 -13.53 12.51 -7.98
C LYS A 217 -13.28 12.35 -9.49
N GLU A 218 -14.01 13.09 -10.31
CA GLU A 218 -13.93 13.06 -11.77
C GLU A 218 -12.58 13.55 -12.31
N GLU A 219 -11.83 14.27 -11.48
CA GLU A 219 -10.50 14.80 -11.81
C GLU A 219 -9.35 13.86 -11.37
N VAL A 220 -9.70 12.68 -10.81
CA VAL A 220 -8.77 11.66 -10.30
C VAL A 220 -8.61 10.54 -11.30
N ILE A 221 -7.36 10.15 -11.59
CA ILE A 221 -7.01 8.88 -12.23
C ILE A 221 -6.45 7.97 -11.15
N ALA A 222 -6.85 6.69 -11.16
CA ALA A 222 -6.26 5.64 -10.34
C ALA A 222 -5.63 4.57 -11.23
N ILE A 223 -4.41 4.14 -10.90
CA ILE A 223 -3.67 3.08 -11.60
C ILE A 223 -3.27 2.02 -10.58
N GLY A 224 -3.63 0.75 -10.81
CA GLY A 224 -3.37 -0.36 -9.90
C GLY A 224 -3.52 -1.72 -10.57
N ASP A 225 -3.22 -2.80 -9.83
CA ASP A 225 -3.32 -4.17 -10.34
C ASP A 225 -3.96 -5.14 -9.34
N GLY A 226 -4.04 -4.78 -8.06
CA GLY A 226 -4.47 -5.67 -6.98
C GLY A 226 -5.92 -5.49 -6.54
N GLY A 227 -6.45 -6.50 -5.84
CA GLY A 227 -7.76 -6.41 -5.20
C GLY A 227 -7.82 -5.31 -4.12
N ASN A 228 -6.68 -5.00 -3.48
CA ASN A 228 -6.53 -3.93 -2.52
C ASN A 228 -6.59 -2.52 -3.15
N ASP A 229 -6.60 -2.41 -4.49
CA ASP A 229 -6.76 -1.15 -5.22
C ASP A 229 -8.22 -0.86 -5.60
N ILE A 230 -9.10 -1.84 -5.48
CA ILE A 230 -10.54 -1.63 -5.79
C ILE A 230 -11.11 -0.43 -5.02
N PRO A 231 -10.85 -0.26 -3.71
CA PRO A 231 -11.29 0.93 -3.00
C PRO A 231 -10.68 2.25 -3.55
N MET A 232 -9.47 2.20 -4.12
CA MET A 232 -8.86 3.35 -4.81
C MET A 232 -9.58 3.65 -6.12
N PHE A 233 -9.92 2.62 -6.91
CA PHE A 233 -10.70 2.77 -8.15
C PHE A 233 -12.07 3.38 -7.90
N GLU A 234 -12.73 3.03 -6.80
CA GLU A 234 -14.02 3.60 -6.42
C GLU A 234 -13.97 5.10 -6.15
N MET A 235 -12.79 5.63 -5.82
CA MET A 235 -12.54 7.04 -5.55
C MET A 235 -12.02 7.83 -6.77
N ALA A 236 -11.92 7.20 -7.93
CA ALA A 236 -11.40 7.80 -9.17
C ALA A 236 -12.49 7.96 -10.23
N GLY A 237 -12.37 9.02 -11.05
CA GLY A 237 -13.18 9.24 -12.24
C GLY A 237 -12.70 8.44 -13.44
N TYR A 238 -11.44 7.96 -13.44
CA TYR A 238 -10.89 7.10 -14.49
C TYR A 238 -9.97 6.03 -13.88
N LYS A 239 -10.29 4.78 -14.18
CA LYS A 239 -9.66 3.60 -13.59
C LYS A 239 -8.81 2.90 -14.64
N ILE A 240 -7.52 2.82 -14.38
CA ILE A 240 -6.56 2.13 -15.24
C ILE A 240 -6.05 0.91 -14.48
N VAL A 241 -6.18 -0.26 -15.09
CA VAL A 241 -5.73 -1.52 -14.51
C VAL A 241 -4.57 -2.06 -15.34
N MET A 242 -3.56 -2.59 -14.66
CA MET A 242 -2.40 -3.21 -15.30
C MET A 242 -2.75 -4.54 -15.95
N GLU A 243 -2.07 -4.90 -17.07
CA GLU A 243 -2.31 -6.18 -17.74
C GLU A 243 -1.95 -7.41 -16.89
N ASN A 244 -1.03 -7.27 -15.95
CA ASN A 244 -0.69 -8.34 -14.99
C ASN A 244 -1.75 -8.57 -13.90
N ALA A 245 -2.79 -7.74 -13.81
CA ALA A 245 -3.89 -7.92 -12.87
C ALA A 245 -4.74 -9.17 -13.21
N ASN A 246 -5.41 -9.73 -12.20
CA ASN A 246 -6.35 -10.80 -12.44
C ASN A 246 -7.65 -10.29 -13.12
N GLU A 247 -8.42 -11.20 -13.72
CA GLU A 247 -9.62 -10.86 -14.51
C GLU A 247 -10.70 -10.13 -13.68
N PHE A 248 -10.80 -10.40 -12.39
CA PHE A 248 -11.75 -9.70 -11.52
C PHE A 248 -11.39 -8.22 -11.38
N VAL A 249 -10.11 -7.89 -11.17
CA VAL A 249 -9.64 -6.51 -11.10
C VAL A 249 -9.75 -5.83 -12.47
N LYS A 250 -9.36 -6.52 -13.56
CA LYS A 250 -9.51 -6.03 -14.94
C LYS A 250 -10.96 -5.67 -15.29
N SER A 251 -11.94 -6.41 -14.75
CA SER A 251 -13.36 -6.10 -14.97
C SER A 251 -13.83 -4.75 -14.40
N LYS A 252 -13.02 -4.11 -13.56
CA LYS A 252 -13.30 -2.79 -12.96
C LYS A 252 -12.70 -1.62 -13.77
N ALA A 253 -11.89 -1.91 -14.78
CA ALA A 253 -11.14 -0.91 -15.54
C ALA A 253 -12.01 -0.13 -16.52
N ASP A 254 -11.70 1.16 -16.66
CA ASP A 254 -12.11 1.96 -17.83
C ASP A 254 -11.08 1.77 -18.96
N TYR A 255 -9.81 1.48 -18.61
CA TYR A 255 -8.73 1.17 -19.54
C TYR A 255 -7.76 0.14 -18.94
N ILE A 256 -7.34 -0.84 -19.74
CA ILE A 256 -6.29 -1.79 -19.37
C ILE A 256 -5.01 -1.37 -20.10
N THR A 257 -3.96 -1.09 -19.32
CA THR A 257 -2.64 -0.73 -19.84
C THR A 257 -1.74 -1.98 -19.93
N ASP A 258 -0.47 -1.82 -20.27
CA ASP A 258 0.50 -2.92 -20.32
C ASP A 258 0.93 -3.39 -18.91
N THR A 259 1.77 -4.42 -18.82
CA THR A 259 2.27 -4.93 -17.54
C THR A 259 3.24 -3.94 -16.86
N ASN A 260 3.44 -4.14 -15.56
CA ASN A 260 4.44 -3.40 -14.77
C ASN A 260 5.87 -3.54 -15.34
N ASN A 261 6.22 -4.71 -15.89
CA ASN A 261 7.52 -4.96 -16.49
C ASN A 261 7.69 -4.32 -17.90
N ASN A 262 6.59 -3.84 -18.49
CA ASN A 262 6.57 -3.24 -19.84
C ASN A 262 6.18 -1.76 -19.81
N ASP A 263 6.57 -1.04 -18.75
CA ASP A 263 6.32 0.41 -18.60
C ASP A 263 4.82 0.78 -18.66
N GLY A 264 3.95 -0.06 -18.11
CA GLY A 264 2.50 0.10 -18.20
C GLY A 264 1.99 1.44 -17.69
N VAL A 265 2.59 1.99 -16.62
CA VAL A 265 2.23 3.32 -16.09
C VAL A 265 2.56 4.41 -17.11
N ALA A 266 3.73 4.39 -17.73
CA ALA A 266 4.11 5.37 -18.77
C ALA A 266 3.16 5.30 -19.96
N LYS A 267 2.82 4.10 -20.43
CA LYS A 267 1.86 3.89 -21.55
C LYS A 267 0.46 4.37 -21.18
N ALA A 268 0.01 4.16 -19.95
CA ALA A 268 -1.25 4.67 -19.45
C ALA A 268 -1.29 6.22 -19.48
N LEU A 269 -0.26 6.85 -18.96
CA LEU A 269 -0.15 8.30 -18.94
C LEU A 269 -0.05 8.88 -20.36
N GLU A 270 0.71 8.23 -21.25
CA GLU A 270 0.78 8.62 -22.64
C GLU A 270 -0.59 8.55 -23.35
N TYR A 271 -1.32 7.45 -23.11
CA TYR A 271 -2.66 7.27 -23.68
C TYR A 271 -3.62 8.36 -23.22
N VAL A 272 -3.65 8.65 -21.90
CA VAL A 272 -4.63 9.61 -21.35
C VAL A 272 -4.30 11.06 -21.70
N PHE A 273 -3.03 11.44 -21.70
CA PHE A 273 -2.64 12.84 -21.80
C PHE A 273 -2.14 13.27 -23.19
N TYR A 274 -1.82 12.30 -24.08
CA TYR A 274 -1.19 12.60 -25.38
C TYR A 274 -1.80 11.88 -26.60
N LYS A 275 -2.56 10.77 -26.43
CA LYS A 275 -3.26 10.11 -27.54
C LYS A 275 -4.63 10.76 -27.77
N GLY A 276 -4.65 11.86 -28.45
CA GLY A 276 -5.86 12.62 -28.79
C GLY A 276 -5.57 14.06 -29.12
N GLU A 277 -4.30 14.43 -29.09
CA GLU A 277 -3.78 15.71 -29.65
C GLU A 277 -3.36 15.55 -31.10
#